data_1828fd8f3ccbff597f6fa5e3453357c6
#
_entry.id   1828fd8f3ccbff597f6fa5e3453357c6
#
_cell.length_a   1.000
_cell.length_b   1.000
_cell.length_c   1.000
_cell.angle_alpha   90.00
_cell.angle_beta   90.00
_cell.angle_gamma   90.00
#
_symmetry.space_group_name_H-M   'P 1'
#
loop_
_entity.id
_entity.type
_entity.pdbx_description
1 polymer ?
#
loop_
_entity_poly.entity_id
_entity_poly.type
_entity_poly.pdbx_seq_one_letter_code
_entity_poly.pdbx_strand_id
1 'polypeptide(L)'
;QWNKNYRGGNQVYGESIYTTRFELLSKYQLPTKENMSLSFSLTSHDQNSVYGTTLYLAQQKIAFGQYLWDKKLNRHNLLFGAAFRHQYYNDNTTATLKPESTNIYSIFIQDEIKLAEKNSLLLGSRYDYNNNHGTIFTPRIAYKWNPTKNDILRINTGSGFRIVNLFTEEHAALTGSRDVIITENLKPEKSYNINLNYLKKIKFTDATFLGLEIATWYTYFTNQIIPDYDSNPNQIIYQNLNGYSETTGISGNVDLVTPYGIKTLIGFTFMDSKNVKDGIASRPVLTEKFSMNWAITYEVPKYFLAMDYTGNLYGSMRLPLLGPLDPRDEFSKPWSIQNIQFTYKKFQNLEIYVGIKNILNWTPNKGNPFIIARAEDPFDKNVEYDENKNVLPSASNPYALTFDPSYVYAPNQGIRFFLGMRYRLD
;
A
#
# COMPACT_ATOMS: atom_id res chain seq x y z
N GLN A 1 -3.96 -30.52 -12.25
CA GLN A 1 -4.48 -29.25 -11.71
C GLN A 1 -4.74 -29.39 -10.21
N TRP A 2 -4.41 -28.37 -9.44
CA TRP A 2 -4.68 -28.32 -8.01
C TRP A 2 -6.21 -28.32 -7.72
N ASN A 3 -6.60 -29.01 -6.67
CA ASN A 3 -7.96 -28.99 -6.11
C ASN A 3 -7.91 -29.15 -4.58
N LYS A 4 -9.05 -29.07 -3.90
CA LYS A 4 -9.14 -29.09 -2.43
C LYS A 4 -8.48 -30.33 -1.77
N ASN A 5 -8.43 -31.47 -2.47
CA ASN A 5 -7.86 -32.71 -1.94
C ASN A 5 -6.32 -32.65 -1.84
N TYR A 6 -5.69 -31.75 -2.58
CA TYR A 6 -4.24 -31.53 -2.55
C TYR A 6 -3.82 -30.46 -1.54
N ARG A 7 -4.77 -29.87 -0.80
CA ARG A 7 -4.48 -28.79 0.14
C ARG A 7 -3.53 -29.27 1.26
N GLY A 8 -2.36 -28.64 1.38
CA GLY A 8 -1.34 -28.97 2.35
C GLY A 8 -0.58 -30.28 2.09
N GLY A 9 -0.88 -30.95 0.98
CA GLY A 9 -0.13 -32.11 0.52
C GLY A 9 1.08 -31.72 -0.31
N ASN A 10 1.90 -32.69 -0.68
CA ASN A 10 3.16 -32.52 -1.43
C ASN A 10 3.11 -32.99 -2.88
N GLN A 11 1.92 -33.24 -3.42
CA GLN A 11 1.75 -33.78 -4.79
C GLN A 11 1.62 -32.69 -5.84
N VAL A 12 0.83 -31.65 -5.53
CA VAL A 12 0.55 -30.54 -6.45
C VAL A 12 0.59 -29.24 -5.63
N TYR A 13 1.47 -28.32 -6.01
CA TYR A 13 1.53 -27.00 -5.39
C TYR A 13 0.22 -26.23 -5.60
N GLY A 14 -0.22 -25.56 -4.56
CA GLY A 14 -1.37 -24.66 -4.60
C GLY A 14 -1.48 -23.87 -3.33
N GLU A 15 -2.14 -22.74 -3.44
CA GLU A 15 -2.41 -21.82 -2.34
C GLU A 15 -3.89 -21.78 -2.05
N SER A 16 -4.23 -21.78 -0.78
CA SER A 16 -5.61 -21.61 -0.35
C SER A 16 -5.69 -20.82 0.94
N ILE A 17 -6.59 -19.85 0.97
CA ILE A 17 -6.82 -18.97 2.11
C ILE A 17 -8.28 -19.09 2.51
N TYR A 18 -8.52 -19.57 3.73
CA TYR A 18 -9.83 -19.55 4.36
C TYR A 18 -9.83 -18.53 5.48
N THR A 19 -10.78 -17.62 5.44
CA THR A 19 -10.93 -16.58 6.45
C THR A 19 -12.35 -16.60 7.02
N THR A 20 -12.43 -16.42 8.34
CA THR A 20 -13.69 -16.09 9.01
C THR A 20 -13.52 -14.72 9.63
N ARG A 21 -14.40 -13.78 9.26
CA ARG A 21 -14.32 -12.40 9.74
C ARG A 21 -15.68 -11.96 10.28
N PHE A 22 -15.64 -11.37 11.47
CA PHE A 22 -16.76 -10.68 12.07
C PHE A 22 -16.36 -9.22 12.28
N GLU A 23 -17.25 -8.29 11.92
CA GLU A 23 -17.06 -6.87 12.14
C GLU A 23 -18.34 -6.23 12.66
N LEU A 24 -18.20 -5.44 13.72
CA LEU A 24 -19.24 -4.55 14.23
C LEU A 24 -18.68 -3.13 14.26
N LEU A 25 -19.32 -2.23 13.55
CA LEU A 25 -18.98 -0.81 13.51
C LEU A 25 -20.18 -0.02 13.99
N SER A 26 -19.97 0.92 14.90
CA SER A 26 -21.03 1.79 15.39
C SER A 26 -20.52 3.21 15.63
N LYS A 27 -21.37 4.16 15.33
CA LYS A 27 -21.18 5.57 15.69
C LYS A 27 -22.48 6.11 16.27
N TYR A 28 -22.36 6.70 17.44
CA TYR A 28 -23.47 7.32 18.14
C TYR A 28 -23.19 8.80 18.35
N GLN A 29 -24.10 9.65 17.83
CA GLN A 29 -24.08 11.08 18.06
C GLN A 29 -24.80 11.36 19.38
N LEU A 30 -24.11 11.97 20.34
CA LEU A 30 -24.69 12.28 21.64
C LEU A 30 -25.76 13.36 21.50
N PRO A 31 -26.93 13.23 22.18
CA PRO A 31 -28.01 14.19 22.12
C PRO A 31 -27.72 15.43 22.99
N THR A 32 -26.63 16.12 22.70
CA THR A 32 -26.17 17.32 23.42
C THR A 32 -26.18 18.53 22.50
N LYS A 33 -26.13 19.76 23.07
CA LYS A 33 -25.99 20.99 22.29
C LYS A 33 -24.60 21.09 21.59
N GLU A 34 -23.64 20.43 22.13
CA GLU A 34 -22.26 20.34 21.58
C GLU A 34 -22.18 19.16 20.61
N ASN A 35 -21.31 19.26 19.63
CA ASN A 35 -21.07 18.17 18.66
C ASN A 35 -20.17 17.10 19.27
N MET A 36 -20.76 16.10 19.90
CA MET A 36 -20.04 15.00 20.58
C MET A 36 -20.46 13.67 20.00
N SER A 37 -19.50 12.80 19.74
CA SER A 37 -19.77 11.46 19.22
C SER A 37 -18.92 10.39 19.88
N LEU A 38 -19.51 9.19 19.98
CA LEU A 38 -18.88 7.96 20.37
C LEU A 38 -18.82 7.04 19.16
N SER A 39 -17.66 6.47 18.90
CA SER A 39 -17.49 5.41 17.89
C SER A 39 -16.88 4.20 18.54
N PHE A 40 -17.35 3.01 18.17
CA PHE A 40 -16.70 1.78 18.58
C PHE A 40 -16.71 0.76 17.45
N SER A 41 -15.71 -0.10 17.46
CA SER A 41 -15.64 -1.24 16.55
C SER A 41 -15.11 -2.48 17.26
N LEU A 42 -15.64 -3.61 16.84
CA LEU A 42 -15.16 -4.94 17.23
C LEU A 42 -14.87 -5.70 15.93
N THR A 43 -13.67 -6.26 15.84
CA THR A 43 -13.29 -7.09 14.70
C THR A 43 -12.68 -8.39 15.22
N SER A 44 -13.11 -9.52 14.67
CA SER A 44 -12.45 -10.81 14.82
C SER A 44 -12.12 -11.33 13.43
N HIS A 45 -10.87 -11.74 13.22
CA HIS A 45 -10.38 -12.30 11.97
C HIS A 45 -9.58 -13.56 12.27
N ASP A 46 -10.05 -14.68 11.74
CA ASP A 46 -9.38 -15.97 11.82
C ASP A 46 -8.97 -16.38 10.41
N GLN A 47 -7.69 -16.71 10.23
CA GLN A 47 -7.12 -17.11 8.94
C GLN A 47 -6.55 -18.53 9.05
N ASN A 48 -6.86 -19.33 8.04
CA ASN A 48 -6.31 -20.67 7.83
C ASN A 48 -5.84 -20.76 6.37
N SER A 49 -4.57 -20.53 6.16
CA SER A 49 -3.95 -20.51 4.83
C SER A 49 -2.97 -21.66 4.67
N VAL A 50 -2.82 -22.10 3.44
CA VAL A 50 -1.81 -23.10 3.06
C VAL A 50 -1.13 -22.60 1.78
N TYR A 51 0.18 -22.62 1.80
CA TYR A 51 1.06 -22.27 0.68
C TYR A 51 1.95 -23.49 0.39
N GLY A 52 1.54 -24.31 -0.60
CA GLY A 52 2.15 -25.61 -0.80
C GLY A 52 1.94 -26.51 0.43
N THR A 53 3.02 -26.85 1.14
CA THR A 53 3.01 -27.58 2.40
C THR A 53 3.03 -26.69 3.65
N THR A 54 3.26 -25.37 3.48
CA THR A 54 3.38 -24.42 4.59
C THR A 54 2.00 -24.04 5.09
N LEU A 55 1.69 -24.37 6.33
CA LEU A 55 0.45 -24.00 7.02
C LEU A 55 0.65 -22.69 7.78
N TYR A 56 -0.25 -21.73 7.57
CA TYR A 56 -0.32 -20.49 8.34
C TYR A 56 -1.70 -20.36 8.99
N LEU A 57 -1.71 -20.35 10.33
CA LEU A 57 -2.89 -20.12 11.14
C LEU A 57 -2.71 -18.81 11.91
N ALA A 58 -3.65 -17.90 11.79
CA ALA A 58 -3.58 -16.63 12.51
C ALA A 58 -4.95 -16.23 13.06
N GLN A 59 -4.93 -15.58 14.21
CA GLN A 59 -6.09 -15.01 14.88
C GLN A 59 -5.79 -13.57 15.28
N GLN A 60 -6.65 -12.65 14.89
CA GLN A 60 -6.60 -11.25 15.31
C GLN A 60 -7.96 -10.81 15.84
N LYS A 61 -7.98 -10.17 17.02
CA LYS A 61 -9.17 -9.54 17.58
C LYS A 61 -8.84 -8.12 17.93
N ILE A 62 -9.70 -7.18 17.52
CA ILE A 62 -9.52 -5.75 17.79
C ILE A 62 -10.80 -5.21 18.41
N ALA A 63 -10.66 -4.52 19.55
CA ALA A 63 -11.68 -3.68 20.14
C ALA A 63 -11.20 -2.25 20.13
N PHE A 64 -11.99 -1.34 19.59
CA PHE A 64 -11.67 0.08 19.50
C PHE A 64 -12.84 0.91 19.99
N GLY A 65 -12.54 1.94 20.80
CA GLY A 65 -13.50 2.95 21.24
C GLY A 65 -12.89 4.35 21.09
N GLN A 66 -13.71 5.31 20.65
CA GLN A 66 -13.28 6.71 20.50
C GLN A 66 -14.41 7.65 20.90
N TYR A 67 -14.04 8.66 21.68
CA TYR A 67 -14.86 9.83 21.97
C TYR A 67 -14.29 11.04 21.22
N LEU A 68 -15.18 11.83 20.61
CA LEU A 68 -14.84 13.10 19.95
C LEU A 68 -15.76 14.21 20.47
N TRP A 69 -15.19 15.35 20.72
CA TRP A 69 -15.89 16.60 21.03
C TRP A 69 -15.37 17.69 20.08
N ASP A 70 -16.23 18.11 19.15
CA ASP A 70 -15.97 19.20 18.20
C ASP A 70 -16.70 20.46 18.68
N LYS A 71 -15.93 21.53 18.94
CA LYS A 71 -16.42 22.79 19.50
C LYS A 71 -15.98 23.96 18.66
N LYS A 72 -16.96 24.71 18.14
CA LYS A 72 -16.71 25.95 17.39
C LYS A 72 -16.79 27.15 18.32
N LEU A 73 -15.69 27.93 18.37
CA LEU A 73 -15.54 29.14 19.18
C LEU A 73 -15.02 30.28 18.29
N ASN A 74 -15.87 31.16 17.78
CA ASN A 74 -15.48 32.29 16.92
C ASN A 74 -14.56 31.86 15.76
N ARG A 75 -13.25 32.08 15.92
CA ARG A 75 -12.22 31.77 14.93
C ARG A 75 -11.59 30.39 15.12
N HIS A 76 -11.91 29.70 16.21
CA HIS A 76 -11.35 28.41 16.59
C HIS A 76 -12.32 27.28 16.30
N ASN A 77 -11.81 26.19 15.76
CA ASN A 77 -12.53 24.96 15.57
C ASN A 77 -11.78 23.86 16.33
N LEU A 78 -12.15 23.69 17.60
CA LEU A 78 -11.48 22.80 18.54
C LEU A 78 -12.00 21.38 18.41
N LEU A 79 -11.10 20.41 18.31
CA LEU A 79 -11.41 18.99 18.38
C LEU A 79 -10.65 18.36 19.54
N PHE A 80 -11.36 17.81 20.50
CA PHE A 80 -10.83 16.99 21.58
C PHE A 80 -11.20 15.54 21.32
N GLY A 81 -10.29 14.64 21.63
CA GLY A 81 -10.57 13.22 21.49
C GLY A 81 -9.84 12.36 22.52
N ALA A 82 -10.50 11.26 22.87
CA ALA A 82 -9.90 10.18 23.62
C ALA A 82 -10.20 8.86 22.89
N ALA A 83 -9.25 7.95 22.85
CA ALA A 83 -9.44 6.66 22.23
C ALA A 83 -8.75 5.54 23.00
N PHE A 84 -9.31 4.36 22.88
CA PHE A 84 -8.74 3.12 23.39
C PHE A 84 -8.77 2.08 22.29
N ARG A 85 -7.66 1.35 22.12
CA ARG A 85 -7.55 0.20 21.24
C ARG A 85 -6.94 -0.96 21.97
N HIS A 86 -7.64 -2.10 21.98
CA HIS A 86 -7.12 -3.39 22.36
C HIS A 86 -6.94 -4.24 21.12
N GLN A 87 -5.80 -4.90 20.99
CA GLN A 87 -5.52 -5.86 19.92
C GLN A 87 -4.94 -7.13 20.54
N TYR A 88 -5.59 -8.24 20.25
CA TYR A 88 -5.04 -9.58 20.46
C TYR A 88 -4.56 -10.12 19.12
N TYR A 89 -3.38 -10.71 19.09
CA TYR A 89 -2.82 -11.35 17.90
C TYR A 89 -2.10 -12.66 18.30
N ASN A 90 -2.29 -13.70 17.49
CA ASN A 90 -1.58 -14.98 17.60
C ASN A 90 -1.47 -15.62 16.22
N ASP A 91 -0.32 -16.27 15.94
CA ASP A 91 -0.13 -17.12 14.77
C ASP A 91 0.78 -18.30 15.08
N ASN A 92 0.95 -19.23 14.13
CA ASN A 92 1.78 -20.41 14.29
C ASN A 92 3.19 -20.26 13.71
N THR A 93 3.66 -19.03 13.45
CA THR A 93 5.02 -18.80 12.96
C THR A 93 6.03 -18.78 14.10
N THR A 94 7.30 -18.96 13.75
CA THR A 94 8.41 -18.89 14.72
C THR A 94 8.64 -17.49 15.29
N ALA A 95 8.11 -16.46 14.66
CA ALA A 95 8.21 -15.07 15.12
C ALA A 95 7.21 -14.76 16.25
N THR A 96 6.10 -15.48 16.30
CA THR A 96 5.07 -15.31 17.34
C THR A 96 5.23 -16.39 18.42
N LEU A 97 6.20 -16.20 19.30
CA LEU A 97 6.50 -17.18 20.37
C LEU A 97 5.36 -17.39 21.36
N LYS A 98 4.49 -16.40 21.51
CA LYS A 98 3.31 -16.43 22.39
C LYS A 98 2.26 -15.44 21.88
N PRO A 99 0.97 -15.65 22.22
CA PRO A 99 -0.06 -14.67 21.91
C PRO A 99 0.28 -13.28 22.46
N GLU A 100 0.04 -12.26 21.66
CA GLU A 100 0.31 -10.87 22.03
C GLU A 100 -0.99 -10.11 22.30
N SER A 101 -0.97 -9.28 23.35
CA SER A 101 -2.04 -8.34 23.66
C SER A 101 -1.47 -6.95 23.76
N THR A 102 -1.96 -6.07 22.92
CA THR A 102 -1.52 -4.67 22.87
C THR A 102 -2.69 -3.76 23.23
N ASN A 103 -2.45 -2.85 24.18
CA ASN A 103 -3.38 -1.80 24.57
C ASN A 103 -2.78 -0.44 24.22
N ILE A 104 -3.57 0.42 23.56
CA ILE A 104 -3.19 1.79 23.23
C ILE A 104 -4.25 2.71 23.81
N TYR A 105 -3.82 3.59 24.71
CA TYR A 105 -4.63 4.67 25.27
C TYR A 105 -4.19 5.99 24.63
N SER A 106 -5.13 6.77 24.16
CA SER A 106 -4.84 7.96 23.37
C SER A 106 -5.66 9.14 23.84
N ILE A 107 -5.02 10.31 23.93
CA ILE A 107 -5.70 11.60 24.03
C ILE A 107 -5.14 12.54 22.97
N PHE A 108 -5.97 13.37 22.40
CA PHE A 108 -5.54 14.33 21.39
C PHE A 108 -6.38 15.58 21.39
N ILE A 109 -5.74 16.67 20.97
CA ILE A 109 -6.35 17.97 20.78
C ILE A 109 -5.91 18.53 19.44
N GLN A 110 -6.84 19.21 18.77
CA GLN A 110 -6.58 19.93 17.52
C GLN A 110 -7.36 21.24 17.55
N ASP A 111 -6.73 22.31 17.07
CA ASP A 111 -7.39 23.60 16.85
C ASP A 111 -7.14 24.07 15.40
N GLU A 112 -8.21 24.25 14.65
CA GLU A 112 -8.15 24.95 13.37
C GLU A 112 -8.56 26.42 13.60
N ILE A 113 -7.55 27.30 13.53
CA ILE A 113 -7.67 28.72 13.78
C ILE A 113 -7.86 29.46 12.45
N LYS A 114 -8.97 30.13 12.28
CA LYS A 114 -9.20 31.06 11.16
C LYS A 114 -8.47 32.36 11.40
N LEU A 115 -7.24 32.49 10.88
CA LEU A 115 -6.40 33.68 11.04
C LEU A 115 -6.99 34.90 10.30
N ALA A 116 -7.48 34.67 9.07
CA ALA A 116 -8.16 35.64 8.23
C ALA A 116 -9.16 34.91 7.31
N GLU A 117 -9.90 35.64 6.45
CA GLU A 117 -10.86 35.03 5.51
C GLU A 117 -10.24 33.99 4.59
N LYS A 118 -8.97 34.18 4.23
CA LYS A 118 -8.23 33.35 3.27
C LYS A 118 -7.23 32.40 3.91
N ASN A 119 -7.03 32.48 5.24
CA ASN A 119 -5.95 31.76 5.90
C ASN A 119 -6.46 31.00 7.12
N SER A 120 -6.05 29.76 7.26
CA SER A 120 -6.23 28.99 8.50
C SER A 120 -4.94 28.30 8.91
N LEU A 121 -4.77 28.16 10.23
CA LEU A 121 -3.68 27.43 10.87
C LEU A 121 -4.30 26.31 11.69
N LEU A 122 -3.81 25.09 11.50
CA LEU A 122 -4.18 23.94 12.29
C LEU A 122 -3.00 23.54 13.16
N LEU A 123 -3.25 23.47 14.45
CA LEU A 123 -2.32 22.94 15.46
C LEU A 123 -2.93 21.70 16.07
N GLY A 124 -2.17 20.63 16.15
CA GLY A 124 -2.65 19.39 16.74
C GLY A 124 -1.55 18.67 17.51
N SER A 125 -1.95 17.96 18.53
CA SER A 125 -1.07 17.06 19.26
C SER A 125 -1.82 15.83 19.72
N ARG A 126 -1.12 14.71 19.75
CA ARG A 126 -1.64 13.44 20.21
C ARG A 126 -0.61 12.78 21.13
N TYR A 127 -1.08 12.24 22.24
CA TYR A 127 -0.33 11.46 23.19
C TYR A 127 -0.93 10.06 23.26
N ASP A 128 -0.11 9.07 22.97
CA ASP A 128 -0.45 7.66 23.01
C ASP A 128 0.39 6.96 24.09
N TYR A 129 -0.23 6.08 24.85
CA TYR A 129 0.47 5.14 25.71
C TYR A 129 0.18 3.72 25.22
N ASN A 130 1.24 3.02 24.83
CA ASN A 130 1.22 1.63 24.41
C ASN A 130 1.85 0.78 25.50
N ASN A 131 1.17 -0.28 25.96
CA ASN A 131 1.68 -1.13 27.04
C ASN A 131 3.01 -1.83 26.74
N ASN A 132 3.34 -2.04 25.45
CA ASN A 132 4.57 -2.72 25.03
C ASN A 132 5.70 -1.72 24.69
N HIS A 133 5.36 -0.52 24.23
CA HIS A 133 6.32 0.46 23.68
C HIS A 133 6.35 1.80 24.44
N GLY A 134 5.56 1.95 25.52
CA GLY A 134 5.51 3.16 26.33
C GLY A 134 4.83 4.34 25.64
N THR A 135 5.32 5.54 25.90
CA THR A 135 4.69 6.80 25.48
C THR A 135 5.18 7.26 24.12
N ILE A 136 4.24 7.73 23.31
CA ILE A 136 4.49 8.26 21.97
C ILE A 136 3.75 9.59 21.83
N PHE A 137 4.46 10.63 21.43
CA PHE A 137 3.92 11.98 21.22
C PHE A 137 4.03 12.36 19.74
N THR A 138 2.92 12.78 19.14
CA THR A 138 2.85 13.14 17.71
C THR A 138 2.24 14.53 17.53
N PRO A 139 3.06 15.58 17.37
CA PRO A 139 2.62 16.93 17.02
C PRO A 139 2.34 17.05 15.52
N ARG A 140 1.44 17.97 15.16
CA ARG A 140 1.09 18.32 13.79
C ARG A 140 0.81 19.82 13.65
N ILE A 141 1.33 20.42 12.58
CA ILE A 141 1.04 21.80 12.19
C ILE A 141 0.65 21.80 10.71
N ALA A 142 -0.41 22.53 10.36
CA ALA A 142 -0.77 22.73 8.98
C ALA A 142 -1.25 24.17 8.76
N TYR A 143 -0.75 24.79 7.69
CA TYR A 143 -1.17 26.12 7.26
C TYR A 143 -1.83 26.02 5.88
N LYS A 144 -2.98 26.65 5.75
CA LYS A 144 -3.75 26.73 4.49
C LYS A 144 -3.94 28.17 4.11
N TRP A 145 -3.64 28.48 2.86
CA TRP A 145 -3.85 29.79 2.27
C TRP A 145 -4.64 29.67 0.94
N ASN A 146 -5.74 30.41 0.84
CA ASN A 146 -6.59 30.50 -0.33
C ASN A 146 -6.45 31.93 -0.94
N PRO A 147 -5.37 32.24 -1.70
CA PRO A 147 -5.17 33.57 -2.29
C PRO A 147 -6.35 34.01 -3.13
N THR A 148 -6.94 33.08 -3.88
CA THR A 148 -8.19 33.27 -4.62
C THR A 148 -9.17 32.14 -4.31
N LYS A 149 -10.39 32.19 -4.87
CA LYS A 149 -11.38 31.09 -4.79
C LYS A 149 -10.90 29.83 -5.53
N ASN A 150 -9.93 29.99 -6.42
CA ASN A 150 -9.46 28.96 -7.33
C ASN A 150 -8.06 28.43 -6.97
N ASP A 151 -7.38 29.06 -6.03
CA ASP A 151 -6.02 28.72 -5.62
C ASP A 151 -5.99 28.30 -4.15
N ILE A 152 -5.37 27.19 -3.86
CA ILE A 152 -5.21 26.69 -2.50
C ILE A 152 -3.75 26.24 -2.31
N LEU A 153 -3.08 26.84 -1.36
CA LEU A 153 -1.75 26.43 -0.89
C LEU A 153 -1.87 25.82 0.50
N ARG A 154 -1.20 24.68 0.72
CA ARG A 154 -1.13 24.02 2.04
C ARG A 154 0.31 23.63 2.33
N ILE A 155 0.72 23.89 3.58
CA ILE A 155 1.97 23.38 4.15
C ILE A 155 1.59 22.56 5.37
N ASN A 156 2.07 21.33 5.45
CA ASN A 156 1.83 20.44 6.58
C ASN A 156 3.16 19.91 7.08
N THR A 157 3.31 19.84 8.38
CA THR A 157 4.43 19.16 9.04
C THR A 157 3.95 18.44 10.28
N GLY A 158 4.59 17.33 10.60
CA GLY A 158 4.24 16.55 11.78
C GLY A 158 5.12 15.33 11.93
N SER A 159 4.91 14.62 13.03
CA SER A 159 5.50 13.31 13.25
C SER A 159 4.43 12.22 13.19
N GLY A 160 4.87 10.99 12.93
CA GLY A 160 4.04 9.80 12.91
C GLY A 160 4.77 8.61 13.52
N PHE A 161 4.03 7.58 13.87
CA PHE A 161 4.58 6.31 14.28
C PHE A 161 3.78 5.15 13.71
N ARG A 162 4.42 3.99 13.59
CA ARG A 162 3.78 2.73 13.20
C ARG A 162 4.33 1.59 14.06
N ILE A 163 3.41 0.78 14.59
CA ILE A 163 3.74 -0.49 15.23
C ILE A 163 3.52 -1.57 14.19
N VAL A 164 4.59 -2.20 13.77
CA VAL A 164 4.57 -3.18 12.67
C VAL A 164 4.24 -4.56 13.22
N ASN A 165 3.29 -5.24 12.57
CA ASN A 165 3.11 -6.68 12.66
C ASN A 165 3.50 -7.28 11.30
N LEU A 166 4.67 -7.92 11.23
CA LEU A 166 5.27 -8.38 9.97
C LEU A 166 4.36 -9.35 9.20
N PHE A 167 3.69 -10.27 9.90
CA PHE A 167 2.89 -11.30 9.23
C PHE A 167 1.54 -10.83 8.73
N THR A 168 1.05 -9.68 9.18
CA THR A 168 -0.15 -9.05 8.62
C THR A 168 0.17 -8.09 7.48
N GLU A 169 1.42 -7.65 7.35
CA GLU A 169 1.83 -6.62 6.39
C GLU A 169 2.67 -7.18 5.24
N GLU A 170 3.46 -8.23 5.49
CA GLU A 170 4.41 -8.79 4.51
C GLU A 170 3.96 -10.17 4.01
N HIS A 171 3.32 -10.19 2.85
CA HIS A 171 2.86 -11.45 2.26
C HIS A 171 4.01 -12.43 1.95
N ALA A 172 5.17 -11.94 1.57
CA ALA A 172 6.35 -12.76 1.33
C ALA A 172 6.77 -13.59 2.54
N ALA A 173 6.59 -13.04 3.76
CA ALA A 173 6.87 -13.74 5.00
C ALA A 173 5.95 -14.94 5.26
N LEU A 174 4.75 -14.97 4.65
CA LEU A 174 3.76 -16.04 4.84
C LEU A 174 3.97 -17.24 3.92
N THR A 175 4.56 -17.03 2.75
CA THR A 175 4.64 -18.05 1.70
C THR A 175 5.65 -19.17 2.02
N GLY A 176 6.53 -18.92 2.99
CA GLY A 176 7.57 -19.88 3.38
C GLY A 176 8.63 -20.14 2.31
N SER A 177 8.74 -19.25 1.30
CA SER A 177 9.79 -19.35 0.27
C SER A 177 11.16 -18.98 0.83
N ARG A 178 11.21 -18.10 1.82
CA ARG A 178 12.40 -17.77 2.61
C ARG A 178 12.09 -17.86 4.09
N ASP A 179 13.06 -18.22 4.91
CA ASP A 179 12.90 -18.21 6.36
C ASP A 179 12.86 -16.76 6.86
N VAL A 180 11.87 -16.45 7.70
CA VAL A 180 11.76 -15.13 8.32
C VAL A 180 12.51 -15.10 9.64
N ILE A 181 13.47 -14.21 9.73
CA ILE A 181 14.31 -14.03 10.92
C ILE A 181 14.03 -12.63 11.50
N ILE A 182 13.67 -12.57 12.78
CA ILE A 182 13.58 -11.32 13.54
C ILE A 182 14.74 -11.31 14.54
N THR A 183 15.70 -10.41 14.34
CA THR A 183 16.96 -10.43 15.11
C THR A 183 16.89 -9.69 16.44
N GLU A 184 15.84 -8.85 16.63
CA GLU A 184 15.69 -8.03 17.82
C GLU A 184 14.21 -7.77 18.15
N ASN A 185 13.96 -7.20 19.32
CA ASN A 185 12.63 -6.73 19.70
C ASN A 185 12.31 -5.45 18.90
N LEU A 186 11.43 -5.56 17.90
CA LEU A 186 11.13 -4.47 16.98
C LEU A 186 10.48 -3.29 17.73
N LYS A 187 11.06 -2.11 17.58
CA LYS A 187 10.53 -0.85 18.13
C LYS A 187 9.60 -0.19 17.10
N PRO A 188 8.61 0.61 17.55
CA PRO A 188 7.77 1.36 16.62
C PRO A 188 8.60 2.24 15.70
N GLU A 189 8.29 2.23 14.42
CA GLU A 189 8.86 3.18 13.45
C GLU A 189 8.41 4.59 13.81
N LYS A 190 9.32 5.56 13.67
CA LYS A 190 9.04 6.99 13.88
C LYS A 190 9.44 7.79 12.66
N SER A 191 8.54 8.66 12.21
CA SER A 191 8.78 9.52 11.06
C SER A 191 8.48 10.97 11.36
N TYR A 192 9.15 11.85 10.61
CA TYR A 192 8.89 13.28 10.53
C TYR A 192 8.67 13.62 9.07
N ASN A 193 7.66 14.43 8.79
CA ASN A 193 7.37 14.83 7.43
C ASN A 193 7.09 16.32 7.30
N ILE A 194 7.36 16.85 6.12
CA ILE A 194 6.90 18.14 5.65
C ILE A 194 6.34 17.94 4.24
N ASN A 195 5.22 18.57 3.96
CA ASN A 195 4.53 18.51 2.69
C ASN A 195 4.06 19.91 2.29
N LEU A 196 4.28 20.28 1.03
CA LEU A 196 3.75 21.47 0.38
C LEU A 196 2.85 21.03 -0.76
N ASN A 197 1.61 21.52 -0.77
CA ASN A 197 0.63 21.23 -1.81
C ASN A 197 0.04 22.51 -2.37
N TYR A 198 0.00 22.64 -3.70
CA TYR A 198 -0.68 23.72 -4.41
C TYR A 198 -1.71 23.15 -5.38
N LEU A 199 -2.94 23.65 -5.27
CA LEU A 199 -4.04 23.30 -6.14
C LEU A 199 -4.58 24.55 -6.82
N LYS A 200 -4.74 24.48 -8.14
CA LYS A 200 -5.34 25.52 -8.98
C LYS A 200 -6.51 24.96 -9.78
N LYS A 201 -7.64 25.67 -9.77
CA LYS A 201 -8.83 25.38 -10.59
C LYS A 201 -9.01 26.47 -11.63
N ILE A 202 -9.12 26.11 -12.89
CA ILE A 202 -9.32 27.01 -14.00
C ILE A 202 -10.64 26.63 -14.68
N LYS A 203 -11.57 27.56 -14.77
CA LYS A 203 -12.82 27.40 -15.50
C LYS A 203 -12.77 28.33 -16.72
N PHE A 204 -12.84 27.76 -17.89
CA PHE A 204 -12.90 28.51 -19.14
C PHE A 204 -14.34 28.88 -19.50
N THR A 205 -14.50 29.84 -20.43
CA THR A 205 -15.82 30.35 -20.85
C THR A 205 -16.67 29.32 -21.58
N ASP A 206 -16.06 28.34 -22.22
CA ASP A 206 -16.69 27.22 -22.93
C ASP A 206 -17.11 26.04 -22.02
N ALA A 207 -17.16 26.26 -20.71
CA ALA A 207 -17.43 25.24 -19.68
C ALA A 207 -16.31 24.17 -19.56
N THR A 208 -15.14 24.37 -20.14
CA THR A 208 -13.96 23.54 -19.88
C THR A 208 -13.46 23.78 -18.45
N PHE A 209 -13.19 22.71 -17.73
CA PHE A 209 -12.58 22.73 -16.40
C PHE A 209 -11.18 22.11 -16.46
N LEU A 210 -10.20 22.81 -15.86
CA LEU A 210 -8.84 22.32 -15.66
C LEU A 210 -8.46 22.45 -14.18
N GLY A 211 -8.21 21.32 -13.55
CA GLY A 211 -7.62 21.22 -12.22
C GLY A 211 -6.14 20.88 -12.33
N LEU A 212 -5.30 21.61 -11.61
CA LEU A 212 -3.86 21.35 -11.52
C LEU A 212 -3.52 21.21 -10.04
N GLU A 213 -2.82 20.15 -9.69
CA GLU A 213 -2.30 19.93 -8.34
C GLU A 213 -0.84 19.55 -8.40
N ILE A 214 -0.02 20.17 -7.55
CA ILE A 214 1.39 19.85 -7.37
C ILE A 214 1.62 19.68 -5.88
N ALA A 215 2.30 18.61 -5.50
CA ALA A 215 2.74 18.38 -4.13
C ALA A 215 4.22 18.02 -4.08
N THR A 216 4.93 18.54 -3.09
CA THR A 216 6.29 18.13 -2.77
C THR A 216 6.35 17.68 -1.33
N TRP A 217 7.18 16.70 -1.03
CA TRP A 217 7.32 16.19 0.34
C TRP A 217 8.74 15.76 0.65
N TYR A 218 9.04 15.78 1.94
CA TYR A 218 10.19 15.15 2.54
C TYR A 218 9.73 14.36 3.76
N THR A 219 10.15 13.11 3.86
CA THR A 219 9.87 12.24 5.01
C THR A 219 11.17 11.61 5.48
N TYR A 220 11.40 11.67 6.79
CA TYR A 220 12.56 11.14 7.47
C TYR A 220 12.13 10.12 8.52
N PHE A 221 12.70 8.92 8.48
CA PHE A 221 12.47 7.85 9.45
C PHE A 221 13.73 7.63 10.28
N THR A 222 13.58 7.55 11.60
CA THR A 222 14.72 7.34 12.51
C THR A 222 15.06 5.86 12.73
N ASN A 223 14.10 4.96 12.56
CA ASN A 223 14.22 3.54 12.92
C ASN A 223 13.22 2.68 12.12
N GLN A 224 13.15 2.88 10.83
CA GLN A 224 12.29 2.08 9.95
C GLN A 224 12.64 0.59 10.06
N ILE A 225 11.63 -0.28 9.96
CA ILE A 225 11.84 -1.72 9.87
C ILE A 225 11.97 -2.07 8.39
N ILE A 226 13.13 -2.59 8.00
CA ILE A 226 13.45 -2.87 6.62
C ILE A 226 13.77 -4.36 6.47
N PRO A 227 13.15 -5.06 5.51
CA PRO A 227 13.55 -6.41 5.17
C PRO A 227 14.91 -6.41 4.46
N ASP A 228 15.84 -7.22 4.96
CA ASP A 228 17.11 -7.49 4.32
C ASP A 228 16.98 -8.76 3.47
N TYR A 229 16.96 -8.58 2.16
CA TYR A 229 16.91 -9.65 1.15
C TYR A 229 18.29 -10.01 0.61
N ASP A 230 19.29 -9.20 0.90
CA ASP A 230 20.60 -9.27 0.24
C ASP A 230 21.59 -10.12 1.03
N SER A 231 21.48 -10.16 2.37
CA SER A 231 22.46 -10.84 3.24
C SER A 231 22.42 -12.36 3.13
N ASN A 232 21.23 -12.95 2.88
CA ASN A 232 21.08 -14.39 2.72
C ASN A 232 19.93 -14.71 1.75
N PRO A 233 20.16 -15.41 0.63
CA PRO A 233 19.12 -15.72 -0.36
C PRO A 233 18.01 -16.63 0.18
N ASN A 234 18.26 -17.37 1.27
CA ASN A 234 17.26 -18.25 1.90
C ASN A 234 16.49 -17.58 3.05
N GLN A 235 16.77 -16.30 3.36
CA GLN A 235 16.20 -15.61 4.53
C GLN A 235 15.69 -14.23 4.17
N ILE A 236 14.71 -13.76 4.94
CA ILE A 236 14.30 -12.35 5.03
C ILE A 236 14.56 -11.92 6.47
N ILE A 237 15.52 -11.03 6.68
CA ILE A 237 15.92 -10.60 8.02
C ILE A 237 15.27 -9.26 8.32
N TYR A 238 14.48 -9.19 9.39
CA TYR A 238 13.83 -7.98 9.87
C TYR A 238 14.49 -7.45 11.12
N GLN A 239 14.81 -6.17 11.08
CA GLN A 239 15.36 -5.40 12.21
C GLN A 239 15.00 -3.93 12.07
N ASN A 240 15.05 -3.17 13.16
CA ASN A 240 15.04 -1.73 13.05
C ASN A 240 16.34 -1.26 12.38
N LEU A 241 16.25 -0.34 11.44
CA LEU A 241 17.40 0.20 10.73
C LEU A 241 18.35 0.91 11.71
N ASN A 242 19.59 0.44 11.78
CA ASN A 242 20.66 1.17 12.48
C ASN A 242 21.15 2.32 11.58
N GLY A 243 20.41 3.43 11.63
CA GLY A 243 20.60 4.56 10.74
C GLY A 243 19.31 5.31 10.51
N TYR A 244 19.05 5.70 9.27
CA TYR A 244 17.84 6.43 8.92
C TYR A 244 17.38 6.07 7.49
N SER A 245 16.12 6.37 7.22
CA SER A 245 15.57 6.33 5.88
C SER A 245 14.96 7.68 5.53
N GLU A 246 15.12 8.12 4.31
CA GLU A 246 14.50 9.35 3.86
C GLU A 246 13.92 9.21 2.46
N THR A 247 12.84 9.97 2.22
CA THR A 247 12.16 10.04 0.94
C THR A 247 11.84 11.48 0.61
N THR A 248 12.27 11.92 -0.56
CA THR A 248 11.93 13.22 -1.13
C THR A 248 11.19 13.01 -2.43
N GLY A 249 10.14 13.79 -2.69
CA GLY A 249 9.41 13.63 -3.92
C GLY A 249 8.62 14.86 -4.35
N ILE A 250 8.20 14.80 -5.61
CA ILE A 250 7.25 15.72 -6.24
C ILE A 250 6.22 14.90 -7.00
N SER A 251 4.94 15.24 -6.83
CA SER A 251 3.85 14.69 -7.64
C SER A 251 3.01 15.81 -8.24
N GLY A 252 2.37 15.50 -9.36
CA GLY A 252 1.43 16.39 -9.99
C GLY A 252 0.23 15.63 -10.54
N ASN A 253 -0.93 16.28 -10.49
CA ASN A 253 -2.16 15.78 -11.09
C ASN A 253 -2.75 16.84 -12.03
N VAL A 254 -3.25 16.39 -13.17
CA VAL A 254 -3.99 17.18 -14.14
C VAL A 254 -5.37 16.55 -14.33
N ASP A 255 -6.41 17.31 -14.05
CA ASP A 255 -7.81 16.92 -14.23
C ASP A 255 -8.43 17.85 -15.27
N LEU A 256 -8.80 17.31 -16.45
CA LEU A 256 -9.38 18.07 -17.56
C LEU A 256 -10.77 17.50 -17.89
N VAL A 257 -11.76 18.37 -17.90
CA VAL A 257 -13.12 18.05 -18.37
C VAL A 257 -13.52 19.09 -19.42
N THR A 258 -13.93 18.60 -20.60
CA THR A 258 -14.35 19.47 -21.71
C THR A 258 -15.81 19.23 -22.09
N PRO A 259 -16.50 20.23 -22.66
CA PRO A 259 -17.85 20.04 -23.18
C PRO A 259 -17.89 19.09 -24.39
N TYR A 260 -16.75 18.78 -25.00
CA TYR A 260 -16.62 17.90 -26.16
C TYR A 260 -16.56 16.40 -25.80
N GLY A 261 -16.88 16.06 -24.54
CA GLY A 261 -16.91 14.68 -24.05
C GLY A 261 -15.56 14.09 -23.64
N ILE A 262 -14.51 14.92 -23.56
CA ILE A 262 -13.20 14.47 -23.09
C ILE A 262 -13.08 14.71 -21.59
N LYS A 263 -12.75 13.65 -20.84
CA LYS A 263 -12.36 13.69 -19.43
C LYS A 263 -11.00 13.03 -19.29
N THR A 264 -10.06 13.72 -18.68
CA THR A 264 -8.68 13.23 -18.55
C THR A 264 -8.20 13.45 -17.12
N LEU A 265 -7.68 12.41 -16.50
CA LEU A 265 -6.92 12.46 -15.26
C LEU A 265 -5.52 11.91 -15.54
N ILE A 266 -4.50 12.71 -15.29
CA ILE A 266 -3.10 12.31 -15.42
C ILE A 266 -2.39 12.65 -14.13
N GLY A 267 -1.73 11.65 -13.53
CA GLY A 267 -0.89 11.81 -12.35
C GLY A 267 0.54 11.37 -12.64
N PHE A 268 1.51 12.06 -12.09
CA PHE A 268 2.91 11.67 -12.12
C PHE A 268 3.57 11.87 -10.76
N THR A 269 4.58 11.08 -10.50
CA THR A 269 5.39 11.15 -9.27
C THR A 269 6.84 10.92 -9.61
N PHE A 270 7.71 11.81 -9.14
CA PHE A 270 9.15 11.60 -9.05
C PHE A 270 9.52 11.49 -7.58
N MET A 271 10.24 10.45 -7.21
CA MET A 271 10.58 10.17 -5.82
C MET A 271 12.00 9.63 -5.73
N ASP A 272 12.79 10.14 -4.80
CA ASP A 272 14.06 9.57 -4.41
C ASP A 272 13.97 9.08 -2.96
N SER A 273 14.15 7.78 -2.77
CA SER A 273 14.11 7.13 -1.47
C SER A 273 15.41 6.39 -1.23
N LYS A 274 15.98 6.56 -0.04
CA LYS A 274 17.20 5.88 0.37
C LYS A 274 17.16 5.43 1.82
N ASN A 275 17.78 4.30 2.08
CA ASN A 275 18.08 3.77 3.40
C ASN A 275 19.56 3.98 3.67
N VAL A 276 19.91 4.52 4.81
CA VAL A 276 21.31 4.65 5.25
C VAL A 276 21.50 3.76 6.47
N LYS A 277 22.28 2.69 6.29
CA LYS A 277 22.65 1.72 7.34
C LYS A 277 24.15 1.77 7.54
N ASP A 278 24.62 2.00 8.76
CA ASP A 278 26.05 2.08 9.09
C ASP A 278 26.84 3.05 8.18
N GLY A 279 26.23 4.16 7.75
CA GLY A 279 26.81 5.15 6.86
C GLY A 279 26.76 4.81 5.37
N ILE A 280 26.27 3.62 5.00
CA ILE A 280 26.14 3.19 3.61
C ILE A 280 24.71 3.44 3.13
N ALA A 281 24.59 4.19 2.04
CA ALA A 281 23.31 4.48 1.42
C ALA A 281 22.93 3.39 0.41
N SER A 282 21.70 2.90 0.47
CA SER A 282 21.14 1.95 -0.48
C SER A 282 19.74 2.37 -0.92
N ARG A 283 19.34 2.00 -2.13
CA ARG A 283 18.00 2.22 -2.61
C ARG A 283 17.10 1.07 -2.14
N PRO A 284 15.90 1.38 -1.60
CA PRO A 284 14.92 0.34 -1.26
C PRO A 284 14.60 -0.53 -2.48
N VAL A 285 14.43 -1.83 -2.26
CA VAL A 285 13.98 -2.75 -3.30
C VAL A 285 12.54 -2.45 -3.71
N LEU A 286 12.18 -2.79 -4.94
CA LEU A 286 10.83 -2.64 -5.52
C LEU A 286 10.25 -1.22 -5.43
N THR A 287 11.13 -0.22 -5.43
CA THR A 287 10.75 1.20 -5.36
C THR A 287 11.24 1.93 -6.60
N GLU A 288 10.30 2.46 -7.38
CA GLU A 288 10.61 3.26 -8.58
C GLU A 288 10.94 4.70 -8.23
N LYS A 289 11.77 5.36 -9.08
CA LYS A 289 12.01 6.82 -8.99
C LYS A 289 10.96 7.63 -9.75
N PHE A 290 10.25 7.01 -10.67
CA PHE A 290 9.23 7.65 -11.48
C PHE A 290 8.04 6.74 -11.64
N SER A 291 6.85 7.28 -11.45
CA SER A 291 5.60 6.64 -11.84
C SER A 291 4.64 7.64 -12.47
N MET A 292 3.79 7.14 -13.35
CA MET A 292 2.74 7.90 -14.03
C MET A 292 1.49 7.04 -14.15
N ASN A 293 0.33 7.64 -14.00
CA ASN A 293 -0.95 7.01 -14.24
C ASN A 293 -1.85 7.94 -15.04
N TRP A 294 -2.75 7.36 -15.83
CA TRP A 294 -3.74 8.13 -16.58
C TRP A 294 -5.06 7.40 -16.71
N ALA A 295 -6.11 8.19 -16.82
CA ALA A 295 -7.44 7.77 -17.20
C ALA A 295 -7.98 8.82 -18.19
N ILE A 296 -8.27 8.39 -19.40
CA ILE A 296 -8.80 9.24 -20.48
C ILE A 296 -10.11 8.63 -20.92
N THR A 297 -11.19 9.38 -20.76
CA THR A 297 -12.51 9.02 -21.26
C THR A 297 -12.88 9.93 -22.42
N TYR A 298 -13.35 9.35 -23.50
CA TYR A 298 -13.92 10.08 -24.61
C TYR A 298 -15.35 9.61 -24.83
N GLU A 299 -16.32 10.50 -24.60
CA GLU A 299 -17.73 10.24 -24.83
C GLU A 299 -18.15 10.79 -26.20
N VAL A 300 -18.78 9.95 -27.01
CA VAL A 300 -19.33 10.30 -28.34
C VAL A 300 -20.86 10.16 -28.28
N PRO A 301 -21.58 11.20 -27.80
CA PRO A 301 -23.02 11.12 -27.53
C PRO A 301 -23.84 10.72 -28.76
N LYS A 302 -23.46 11.18 -29.95
CA LYS A 302 -24.11 10.86 -31.22
C LYS A 302 -24.23 9.34 -31.46
N TYR A 303 -23.26 8.54 -30.95
CA TYR A 303 -23.24 7.09 -31.13
C TYR A 303 -23.55 6.33 -29.84
N PHE A 304 -23.86 7.04 -28.75
CA PHE A 304 -24.07 6.43 -27.42
C PHE A 304 -22.85 5.63 -26.95
N LEU A 305 -21.67 6.03 -27.36
CA LEU A 305 -20.42 5.31 -27.10
C LEU A 305 -19.51 6.11 -26.17
N ALA A 306 -18.90 5.44 -25.19
CA ALA A 306 -17.77 5.95 -24.44
C ALA A 306 -16.56 5.05 -24.63
N MET A 307 -15.38 5.63 -24.74
CA MET A 307 -14.10 4.95 -24.77
C MET A 307 -13.29 5.37 -23.55
N ASP A 308 -12.87 4.40 -22.76
CA ASP A 308 -11.99 4.62 -21.62
C ASP A 308 -10.62 4.01 -21.90
N TYR A 309 -9.57 4.81 -21.81
CA TYR A 309 -8.19 4.38 -21.92
C TYR A 309 -7.47 4.69 -20.62
N THR A 310 -7.01 3.65 -19.94
CA THR A 310 -6.34 3.76 -18.63
C THR A 310 -4.98 3.08 -18.68
N GLY A 311 -4.06 3.59 -17.88
CA GLY A 311 -2.76 2.95 -17.79
C GLY A 311 -1.91 3.50 -16.65
N ASN A 312 -0.78 2.84 -16.48
CA ASN A 312 0.30 3.25 -15.61
C ASN A 312 1.64 3.03 -16.31
N LEU A 313 2.64 3.76 -15.87
CA LEU A 313 4.04 3.61 -16.27
C LEU A 313 4.89 3.68 -15.01
N TYR A 314 5.76 2.72 -14.82
CA TYR A 314 6.73 2.68 -13.74
C TYR A 314 8.15 2.71 -14.30
N GLY A 315 9.00 3.50 -13.67
CA GLY A 315 10.44 3.50 -13.93
C GLY A 315 11.10 2.23 -13.41
N SER A 316 12.41 2.15 -13.59
CA SER A 316 13.19 1.01 -13.09
C SER A 316 13.21 0.95 -11.57
N MET A 317 13.07 -0.25 -11.03
CA MET A 317 13.11 -0.58 -9.60
C MET A 317 14.28 -1.50 -9.33
N ARG A 318 14.94 -1.34 -8.17
CA ARG A 318 15.92 -2.32 -7.69
C ARG A 318 15.20 -3.62 -7.36
N LEU A 319 15.71 -4.73 -7.87
CA LEU A 319 15.13 -6.05 -7.66
C LEU A 319 15.85 -6.78 -6.52
N PRO A 320 15.15 -7.57 -5.70
CA PRO A 320 15.77 -8.50 -4.78
C PRO A 320 16.28 -9.71 -5.59
N LEU A 321 17.58 -9.75 -5.86
CA LEU A 321 18.20 -10.87 -6.59
C LEU A 321 18.28 -12.11 -5.69
N LEU A 322 18.15 -13.30 -6.31
CA LEU A 322 18.13 -14.59 -5.61
C LEU A 322 19.53 -15.15 -5.35
N GLY A 323 20.56 -14.52 -5.90
CA GLY A 323 21.95 -14.93 -5.73
C GLY A 323 22.84 -14.43 -6.86
N PRO A 324 24.14 -14.73 -6.81
CA PRO A 324 25.10 -14.21 -7.78
C PRO A 324 24.92 -14.77 -9.20
N LEU A 325 24.20 -15.88 -9.36
CA LEU A 325 23.88 -16.47 -10.67
C LEU A 325 22.53 -16.04 -11.23
N ASP A 326 21.80 -15.17 -10.54
CA ASP A 326 20.51 -14.65 -11.03
C ASP A 326 20.74 -13.90 -12.36
N PRO A 327 20.09 -14.30 -13.47
CA PRO A 327 20.34 -13.71 -14.78
C PRO A 327 19.69 -12.33 -14.98
N ARG A 328 18.93 -11.85 -14.00
CA ARG A 328 18.29 -10.55 -14.05
C ARG A 328 19.29 -9.44 -13.75
N ASP A 329 19.05 -8.28 -14.37
CA ASP A 329 19.74 -7.06 -13.98
C ASP A 329 19.35 -6.65 -12.55
N GLU A 330 20.21 -5.94 -11.83
CA GLU A 330 19.91 -5.39 -10.50
C GLU A 330 18.69 -4.46 -10.53
N PHE A 331 18.41 -3.83 -11.67
CA PHE A 331 17.25 -2.96 -11.85
C PHE A 331 16.33 -3.50 -12.94
N SER A 332 15.02 -3.47 -12.68
CA SER A 332 14.02 -3.77 -13.70
C SER A 332 14.08 -2.78 -14.86
N LYS A 333 13.61 -3.19 -16.03
CA LYS A 333 13.27 -2.25 -17.11
C LYS A 333 12.02 -1.46 -16.73
N PRO A 334 11.85 -0.22 -17.22
CA PRO A 334 10.56 0.48 -17.12
C PRO A 334 9.44 -0.37 -17.73
N TRP A 335 8.25 -0.31 -17.13
CA TRP A 335 7.13 -1.12 -17.58
C TRP A 335 5.81 -0.37 -17.49
N SER A 336 4.81 -0.82 -18.26
CA SER A 336 3.50 -0.19 -18.35
C SER A 336 2.41 -1.24 -18.52
N ILE A 337 1.31 -1.06 -17.80
CA ILE A 337 0.06 -1.79 -18.02
C ILE A 337 -0.97 -0.81 -18.56
N GLN A 338 -1.56 -1.14 -19.71
CA GLN A 338 -2.52 -0.28 -20.38
C GLN A 338 -3.79 -1.07 -20.69
N ASN A 339 -4.94 -0.40 -20.55
CA ASN A 339 -6.24 -1.02 -20.75
C ASN A 339 -7.12 -0.11 -21.60
N ILE A 340 -8.01 -0.72 -22.37
CA ILE A 340 -9.01 0.01 -23.14
C ILE A 340 -10.39 -0.65 -22.94
N GLN A 341 -11.41 0.19 -22.81
CA GLN A 341 -12.81 -0.25 -22.71
C GLN A 341 -13.69 0.60 -23.62
N PHE A 342 -14.64 -0.03 -24.26
CA PHE A 342 -15.71 0.63 -24.98
C PHE A 342 -17.03 0.32 -24.30
N THR A 343 -17.83 1.35 -24.01
CA THR A 343 -19.12 1.23 -23.32
C THR A 343 -20.23 1.81 -24.20
N TYR A 344 -21.25 0.99 -24.48
CA TYR A 344 -22.43 1.39 -25.22
C TYR A 344 -23.57 1.74 -24.26
N LYS A 345 -24.09 3.00 -24.35
CA LYS A 345 -25.02 3.61 -23.40
C LYS A 345 -26.38 3.99 -24.01
N LYS A 346 -26.81 3.33 -25.07
CA LYS A 346 -28.09 3.68 -25.75
C LYS A 346 -29.32 3.39 -24.88
N PHE A 347 -29.29 2.39 -24.04
CA PHE A 347 -30.41 1.96 -23.22
C PHE A 347 -30.43 2.74 -21.90
N GLN A 348 -31.62 3.14 -21.42
CA GLN A 348 -31.77 4.02 -20.26
C GLN A 348 -31.11 3.43 -18.99
N ASN A 349 -31.35 2.14 -18.72
CA ASN A 349 -30.90 1.48 -17.50
C ASN A 349 -29.86 0.36 -17.75
N LEU A 350 -29.40 0.17 -19.01
CA LEU A 350 -28.47 -0.90 -19.38
C LEU A 350 -27.28 -0.32 -20.14
N GLU A 351 -26.10 -0.58 -19.61
CA GLU A 351 -24.82 -0.33 -20.28
C GLU A 351 -24.18 -1.68 -20.64
N ILE A 352 -23.67 -1.80 -21.87
CA ILE A 352 -22.90 -2.96 -22.33
C ILE A 352 -21.48 -2.50 -22.56
N TYR A 353 -20.49 -3.22 -22.06
CA TYR A 353 -19.10 -2.85 -22.23
C TYR A 353 -18.22 -4.03 -22.61
N VAL A 354 -17.23 -3.76 -23.44
CA VAL A 354 -16.18 -4.68 -23.88
C VAL A 354 -14.83 -4.01 -23.73
N GLY A 355 -13.82 -4.78 -23.40
CA GLY A 355 -12.50 -4.20 -23.26
C GLY A 355 -11.36 -5.22 -23.24
N ILE A 356 -10.17 -4.67 -23.22
CA ILE A 356 -8.89 -5.39 -23.19
C ILE A 356 -8.06 -4.86 -22.04
N LYS A 357 -7.62 -5.74 -21.15
CA LYS A 357 -6.64 -5.44 -20.10
C LYS A 357 -5.26 -5.86 -20.56
N ASN A 358 -4.26 -5.07 -20.18
CA ASN A 358 -2.86 -5.28 -20.52
C ASN A 358 -2.66 -5.45 -22.04
N ILE A 359 -3.04 -4.42 -22.81
CA ILE A 359 -2.96 -4.45 -24.28
C ILE A 359 -1.53 -4.63 -24.81
N LEU A 360 -0.51 -4.28 -24.02
CA LEU A 360 0.89 -4.49 -24.33
C LEU A 360 1.35 -5.93 -24.08
N ASN A 361 0.50 -6.78 -23.49
CA ASN A 361 0.84 -8.16 -23.12
C ASN A 361 2.15 -8.25 -22.33
N TRP A 362 2.38 -7.30 -21.44
CA TRP A 362 3.59 -7.23 -20.63
C TRP A 362 3.44 -8.02 -19.33
N THR A 363 4.47 -8.75 -18.94
CA THR A 363 4.57 -9.45 -17.65
C THR A 363 5.99 -9.36 -17.11
N PRO A 364 6.20 -9.36 -15.79
CA PRO A 364 7.53 -9.17 -15.18
C PRO A 364 8.50 -10.30 -15.46
N ASN A 365 8.01 -11.51 -15.70
CA ASN A 365 8.79 -12.70 -15.94
C ASN A 365 8.98 -13.06 -17.42
N LYS A 366 8.55 -12.19 -18.34
CA LYS A 366 8.71 -12.43 -19.79
C LYS A 366 10.19 -12.45 -20.16
N GLY A 367 10.67 -13.61 -20.59
CA GLY A 367 12.08 -13.82 -20.93
C GLY A 367 12.99 -14.12 -19.76
N ASN A 368 12.49 -14.17 -18.54
CA ASN A 368 13.22 -14.61 -17.36
C ASN A 368 12.70 -15.98 -16.89
N PRO A 369 13.57 -16.87 -16.40
CA PRO A 369 13.13 -18.12 -15.81
C PRO A 369 12.29 -17.86 -14.55
N PHE A 370 11.32 -18.72 -14.32
CA PHE A 370 10.45 -18.65 -13.16
C PHE A 370 10.34 -20.05 -12.56
N ILE A 371 11.01 -20.25 -11.44
CA ILE A 371 11.10 -21.53 -10.75
C ILE A 371 10.48 -21.39 -9.37
N ILE A 372 9.63 -22.36 -9.01
CA ILE A 372 9.10 -22.49 -7.65
C ILE A 372 9.89 -23.61 -6.97
N ALA A 373 10.90 -23.23 -6.21
CA ALA A 373 11.70 -24.17 -5.44
C ALA A 373 12.28 -23.49 -4.21
N ARG A 374 12.44 -24.25 -3.15
CA ARG A 374 13.23 -23.90 -1.97
C ARG A 374 13.90 -25.17 -1.45
N ALA A 375 14.83 -25.01 -0.54
CA ALA A 375 15.44 -26.16 0.11
C ALA A 375 14.35 -27.11 0.65
N GLU A 376 14.47 -28.39 0.27
CA GLU A 376 13.51 -29.45 0.67
C GLU A 376 12.09 -29.24 0.11
N ASP A 377 11.91 -28.45 -0.95
CA ASP A 377 10.61 -28.29 -1.59
C ASP A 377 10.17 -29.60 -2.27
N PRO A 378 9.06 -30.21 -1.84
CA PRO A 378 8.61 -31.49 -2.37
C PRO A 378 8.04 -31.38 -3.79
N PHE A 379 7.74 -30.16 -4.27
CA PHE A 379 7.10 -29.93 -5.59
C PHE A 379 8.12 -29.79 -6.71
N ASP A 380 9.37 -29.39 -6.39
CA ASP A 380 10.43 -29.27 -7.38
C ASP A 380 11.39 -30.46 -7.30
N LYS A 381 11.33 -31.31 -8.31
CA LYS A 381 12.14 -32.52 -8.45
C LYS A 381 13.47 -32.27 -9.21
N ASN A 382 13.64 -31.07 -9.76
CA ASN A 382 14.75 -30.73 -10.65
C ASN A 382 15.77 -29.79 -10.04
N VAL A 383 15.56 -29.40 -8.77
CA VAL A 383 16.49 -28.53 -8.04
C VAL A 383 17.38 -29.37 -7.14
N GLU A 384 18.69 -29.18 -7.29
CA GLU A 384 19.73 -29.80 -6.48
C GLU A 384 20.18 -28.84 -5.38
N TYR A 385 20.50 -29.38 -4.20
CA TYR A 385 20.87 -28.59 -3.01
C TYR A 385 22.21 -29.10 -2.45
N ASP A 386 23.02 -28.17 -1.89
CA ASP A 386 24.21 -28.50 -1.10
C ASP A 386 23.82 -28.89 0.35
N GLU A 387 24.83 -29.24 1.15
CA GLU A 387 24.67 -29.62 2.57
C GLU A 387 24.12 -28.44 3.43
N ASN A 388 24.28 -27.21 2.98
CA ASN A 388 23.80 -25.99 3.63
C ASN A 388 22.43 -25.53 3.09
N LYS A 389 21.77 -26.36 2.27
CA LYS A 389 20.49 -26.08 1.62
C LYS A 389 20.52 -24.93 0.61
N ASN A 390 21.68 -24.57 0.09
CA ASN A 390 21.77 -23.66 -1.04
C ASN A 390 21.47 -24.41 -2.33
N VAL A 391 20.77 -23.76 -3.26
CA VAL A 391 20.46 -24.33 -4.57
C VAL A 391 21.74 -24.40 -5.41
N LEU A 392 22.00 -25.55 -6.00
CA LEU A 392 23.12 -25.77 -6.92
C LEU A 392 22.71 -25.55 -8.37
N PRO A 393 23.63 -25.03 -9.23
CA PRO A 393 23.40 -25.00 -10.66
C PRO A 393 23.24 -26.41 -11.22
N SER A 394 22.22 -26.66 -12.02
CA SER A 394 22.03 -27.93 -12.74
C SER A 394 21.68 -27.66 -14.20
N ALA A 395 21.63 -28.71 -15.02
CA ALA A 395 21.27 -28.56 -16.42
C ALA A 395 19.84 -28.00 -16.63
N SER A 396 18.94 -28.30 -15.71
CA SER A 396 17.53 -27.77 -15.73
C SER A 396 17.39 -26.43 -15.02
N ASN A 397 18.32 -26.05 -14.15
CA ASN A 397 18.33 -24.79 -13.39
C ASN A 397 19.75 -24.19 -13.37
N PRO A 398 20.26 -23.71 -14.51
CA PRO A 398 21.66 -23.27 -14.63
C PRO A 398 21.96 -22.01 -13.78
N TYR A 399 20.98 -21.31 -13.34
CA TYR A 399 21.10 -20.07 -12.54
C TYR A 399 20.87 -20.29 -11.05
N ALA A 400 20.71 -21.53 -10.61
CA ALA A 400 20.42 -21.85 -9.20
C ALA A 400 19.27 -21.05 -8.60
N LEU A 401 18.17 -20.88 -9.34
CA LEU A 401 17.04 -20.07 -8.91
C LEU A 401 16.07 -20.83 -8.02
N THR A 402 15.47 -20.10 -7.07
CA THR A 402 14.34 -20.55 -6.26
C THR A 402 13.16 -19.63 -6.49
N PHE A 403 11.95 -20.13 -6.21
CA PHE A 403 10.76 -19.26 -6.19
C PHE A 403 10.79 -18.33 -4.99
N ASP A 404 10.59 -17.05 -5.27
CA ASP A 404 10.38 -16.03 -4.27
C ASP A 404 9.24 -15.12 -4.72
N PRO A 405 8.18 -14.89 -3.90
CA PRO A 405 7.08 -14.00 -4.27
C PRO A 405 7.52 -12.56 -4.56
N SER A 406 8.62 -12.10 -3.98
CA SER A 406 9.23 -10.80 -4.29
C SER A 406 9.79 -10.72 -5.71
N TYR A 407 9.92 -11.85 -6.38
CA TYR A 407 10.32 -11.95 -7.79
C TYR A 407 9.25 -11.35 -8.73
N VAL A 408 7.99 -11.42 -8.33
CA VAL A 408 6.86 -10.90 -9.11
C VAL A 408 6.53 -9.49 -8.64
N TYR A 409 7.23 -8.50 -9.17
CA TYR A 409 7.09 -7.08 -8.80
C TYR A 409 5.99 -6.33 -9.55
N ALA A 410 5.22 -7.03 -10.39
CA ALA A 410 4.13 -6.47 -11.17
C ALA A 410 3.11 -7.55 -11.55
N PRO A 411 1.93 -7.19 -12.10
CA PRO A 411 0.93 -8.17 -12.51
C PRO A 411 1.48 -9.21 -13.48
N ASN A 412 1.35 -10.49 -13.15
CA ASN A 412 1.85 -11.62 -13.95
C ASN A 412 0.78 -12.21 -14.89
N GLN A 413 -0.20 -11.39 -15.28
CA GLN A 413 -1.27 -11.79 -16.21
C GLN A 413 -1.13 -10.99 -17.50
N GLY A 414 -0.94 -11.71 -18.61
CA GLY A 414 -0.88 -11.12 -19.94
C GLY A 414 -2.19 -10.48 -20.40
N ILE A 415 -2.35 -10.31 -21.68
CA ILE A 415 -3.54 -9.72 -22.30
C ILE A 415 -4.81 -10.52 -21.93
N ARG A 416 -5.87 -9.80 -21.59
CA ARG A 416 -7.17 -10.39 -21.25
C ARG A 416 -8.30 -9.60 -21.85
N PHE A 417 -9.27 -10.31 -22.47
CA PHE A 417 -10.49 -9.73 -22.96
C PHE A 417 -11.60 -9.88 -21.91
N PHE A 418 -12.49 -8.90 -21.85
CA PHE A 418 -13.68 -8.97 -21.02
C PHE A 418 -14.88 -8.35 -21.71
N LEU A 419 -16.04 -8.89 -21.40
CA LEU A 419 -17.36 -8.40 -21.80
C LEU A 419 -18.24 -8.37 -20.56
N GLY A 420 -19.05 -7.34 -20.41
CA GLY A 420 -19.98 -7.26 -19.30
C GLY A 420 -21.14 -6.31 -19.58
N MET A 421 -22.08 -6.33 -18.65
CA MET A 421 -23.22 -5.41 -18.65
C MET A 421 -23.45 -4.88 -17.24
N ARG A 422 -24.00 -3.65 -17.18
CA ARG A 422 -24.44 -3.00 -15.95
C ARG A 422 -25.88 -2.59 -16.12
N TYR A 423 -26.76 -3.11 -15.26
CA TYR A 423 -28.14 -2.72 -15.19
C TYR A 423 -28.40 -1.94 -13.91
N ARG A 424 -29.13 -0.81 -14.01
CA ARG A 424 -29.56 -0.02 -12.85
C ARG A 424 -31.03 -0.31 -12.60
N LEU A 425 -31.34 -0.66 -11.37
CA LEU A 425 -32.72 -0.71 -10.86
C LEU A 425 -33.05 0.70 -10.35
N ASP A 426 -34.11 1.29 -10.85
CA ASP A 426 -34.64 2.58 -10.38
C ASP A 426 -35.41 2.38 -9.08
#